data_99b7a32bf88fcafb6e1c1367d3ca238e
#
_entry.id   99b7a32bf88fcafb6e1c1367d3ca238e
#
_cell.length_a   1.000
_cell.length_b   1.000
_cell.length_c   1.000
_cell.angle_alpha   90.00
_cell.angle_beta   90.00
_cell.angle_gamma   90.00
#
_symmetry.space_group_name_H-M   'P 1'
#
loop_
_entity.id
_entity.type
_entity.pdbx_description
1 polymer ?
#
loop_
_entity_poly.entity_id
_entity_poly.type
_entity_poly.pdbx_seq_one_letter_code
_entity_poly.pdbx_strand_id
1 'polypeptide(L)'
;ENLELEGINKILKKENITVLGIETSCDETAVSLVSLNDGKGKILSNKIISQIDEHSPFGGVVPEIASRSHIEYLDALVDEALLEANKDLKEIDGIAVTSGPGLVGGLIVGLTYAKGLSISTGLPLISINHLEGHALTPLLTNKVSFPYILLLISGGHSQLLIIEDLGKYSQLGTTLDDAVGEAFDKGAKFMGLSYPGGPELEKLAKKGDEHSYDLPKPLFGQDNCNFSFSGLKTALIRLSRTLEPV
;
A
#
# COMPACT_ATOMS: atom_id res chain seq x y z
N GLU A 1 13.85 1.29 24.67
CA GLU A 1 14.58 0.22 23.90
C GLU A 1 14.54 -1.14 24.64
N ASN A 2 14.91 -1.25 25.92
CA ASN A 2 14.91 -2.54 26.62
C ASN A 2 13.50 -3.11 26.87
N LEU A 3 12.51 -2.28 27.19
CA LEU A 3 11.13 -2.71 27.45
C LEU A 3 10.39 -3.18 26.19
N GLU A 4 10.66 -2.56 25.06
CA GLU A 4 10.11 -2.97 23.76
C GLU A 4 10.68 -4.34 23.33
N LEU A 5 11.99 -4.55 23.46
CA LEU A 5 12.63 -5.82 23.15
C LEU A 5 12.16 -6.97 24.08
N GLU A 6 11.93 -6.70 25.35
CA GLU A 6 11.37 -7.70 26.28
C GLU A 6 9.92 -8.08 25.90
N GLY A 7 9.10 -7.10 25.53
CA GLY A 7 7.74 -7.31 25.06
C GLY A 7 7.69 -8.18 23.81
N ILE A 8 8.50 -7.85 22.79
CA ILE A 8 8.62 -8.60 21.53
C ILE A 8 9.09 -10.03 21.81
N ASN A 9 10.13 -10.21 22.61
CA ASN A 9 10.64 -11.54 22.97
C ASN A 9 9.62 -12.41 23.71
N LYS A 10 8.70 -11.80 24.47
CA LYS A 10 7.60 -12.50 25.13
C LYS A 10 6.55 -12.96 24.12
N ILE A 11 6.25 -12.16 23.10
CA ILE A 11 5.32 -12.51 22.01
C ILE A 11 5.88 -13.67 21.20
N LEU A 12 7.14 -13.63 20.80
CA LEU A 12 7.78 -14.64 19.97
C LEU A 12 7.80 -16.05 20.60
N LYS A 13 7.53 -16.16 21.92
CA LYS A 13 7.42 -17.45 22.62
C LYS A 13 5.99 -18.00 22.67
N LYS A 14 4.99 -17.26 22.16
CA LYS A 14 3.60 -17.72 22.14
C LYS A 14 3.36 -18.57 20.90
N GLU A 15 2.62 -19.65 21.05
CA GLU A 15 2.15 -20.50 19.93
C GLU A 15 1.08 -19.79 19.10
N ASN A 16 0.26 -18.97 19.78
CA ASN A 16 -0.81 -18.19 19.18
C ASN A 16 -0.57 -16.71 19.41
N ILE A 17 -0.48 -15.94 18.35
CA ILE A 17 -0.22 -14.49 18.38
C ILE A 17 -1.35 -13.78 17.63
N THR A 18 -1.88 -12.71 18.20
CA THR A 18 -2.83 -11.82 17.52
C THR A 18 -2.27 -10.40 17.50
N VAL A 19 -2.17 -9.79 16.33
CA VAL A 19 -1.61 -8.46 16.14
C VAL A 19 -2.65 -7.54 15.52
N LEU A 20 -2.75 -6.33 16.05
CA LEU A 20 -3.49 -5.21 15.48
C LEU A 20 -2.57 -4.46 14.51
N GLY A 21 -2.94 -4.39 13.23
CA GLY A 21 -2.22 -3.65 12.20
C GLY A 21 -2.92 -2.34 11.87
N ILE A 22 -2.15 -1.25 11.75
CA ILE A 22 -2.62 0.10 11.41
C ILE A 22 -1.83 0.63 10.22
N GLU A 23 -2.56 1.10 9.19
CA GLU A 23 -1.99 1.66 7.97
C GLU A 23 -2.67 3.00 7.64
N THR A 24 -1.85 4.07 7.54
CA THR A 24 -2.29 5.44 7.24
C THR A 24 -1.27 6.18 6.36
N SER A 25 -0.54 5.46 5.51
CA SER A 25 0.60 6.05 4.79
C SER A 25 0.21 6.90 3.57
N CYS A 26 -1.02 6.78 3.05
CA CYS A 26 -1.46 7.52 1.87
C CYS A 26 -2.92 8.01 2.00
N ASP A 27 -3.82 7.50 1.18
CA ASP A 27 -5.22 7.94 1.05
C ASP A 27 -6.24 6.88 1.48
N GLU A 28 -5.78 5.88 2.18
CA GLU A 28 -6.63 4.84 2.78
C GLU A 28 -6.31 4.73 4.27
N THR A 29 -7.36 4.73 5.09
CA THR A 29 -7.25 4.40 6.51
C THR A 29 -7.59 2.92 6.65
N ALA A 30 -6.63 2.11 7.09
CA ALA A 30 -6.86 0.68 7.24
C ALA A 30 -6.46 0.16 8.62
N VAL A 31 -7.27 -0.78 9.12
CA VAL A 31 -7.04 -1.49 10.38
C VAL A 31 -7.35 -2.97 10.18
N SER A 32 -6.47 -3.83 10.65
CA SER A 32 -6.65 -5.28 10.56
C SER A 32 -6.25 -5.99 11.84
N LEU A 33 -6.92 -7.11 12.11
CA LEU A 33 -6.44 -8.10 13.08
C LEU A 33 -5.99 -9.35 12.35
N VAL A 34 -4.76 -9.73 12.63
CA VAL A 34 -4.13 -10.93 12.05
C VAL A 34 -3.67 -11.83 13.17
N SER A 35 -3.97 -13.12 13.06
CA SER A 35 -3.46 -14.13 14.00
C SER A 35 -2.47 -15.06 13.32
N LEU A 36 -1.50 -15.51 14.10
CA LEU A 36 -0.57 -16.57 13.73
C LEU A 36 -0.80 -17.75 14.68
N ASN A 37 -1.22 -18.89 14.17
CA ASN A 37 -1.48 -20.11 14.94
C ASN A 37 -0.73 -21.27 14.27
N ASP A 38 0.16 -21.93 14.98
CA ASP A 38 0.97 -23.06 14.45
C ASP A 38 1.67 -22.71 13.12
N GLY A 39 2.24 -21.52 13.03
CA GLY A 39 2.92 -21.01 11.83
C GLY A 39 1.99 -20.67 10.65
N LYS A 40 0.67 -20.66 10.86
CA LYS A 40 -0.33 -20.30 9.85
C LYS A 40 -0.96 -18.96 10.17
N GLY A 41 -0.74 -17.99 9.28
CA GLY A 41 -1.38 -16.69 9.36
C GLY A 41 -2.87 -16.76 9.00
N LYS A 42 -3.70 -15.99 9.70
CA LYS A 42 -5.13 -15.83 9.41
C LYS A 42 -5.54 -14.38 9.62
N ILE A 43 -6.21 -13.81 8.63
CA ILE A 43 -6.87 -12.51 8.75
C ILE A 43 -8.17 -12.74 9.53
N LEU A 44 -8.30 -12.09 10.69
CA LEU A 44 -9.50 -12.14 11.53
C LEU A 44 -10.48 -11.03 11.15
N SER A 45 -9.96 -9.85 10.85
CA SER A 45 -10.70 -8.71 10.32
C SER A 45 -9.81 -7.84 9.46
N ASN A 46 -10.42 -7.12 8.50
CA ASN A 46 -9.72 -6.15 7.66
C ASN A 46 -10.68 -5.02 7.29
N LYS A 47 -10.49 -3.86 7.87
CA LYS A 47 -11.30 -2.66 7.66
C LYS A 47 -10.51 -1.63 6.90
N ILE A 48 -11.12 -1.08 5.85
CA ILE A 48 -10.49 -0.07 4.99
C ILE A 48 -11.54 1.00 4.69
N ILE A 49 -11.17 2.25 4.88
CA ILE A 49 -11.89 3.41 4.37
C ILE A 49 -11.00 4.07 3.33
N SER A 50 -11.48 4.12 2.09
CA SER A 50 -10.83 4.83 1.01
C SER A 50 -11.32 6.28 0.98
N GLN A 51 -10.40 7.21 0.77
CA GLN A 51 -10.64 8.65 0.71
C GLN A 51 -10.73 9.13 -0.75
N ILE A 52 -11.00 8.23 -1.71
CA ILE A 52 -11.06 8.55 -3.14
C ILE A 52 -12.05 9.68 -3.42
N ASP A 53 -13.22 9.64 -2.81
CA ASP A 53 -14.26 10.66 -3.02
C ASP A 53 -13.84 12.04 -2.53
N GLU A 54 -13.03 12.09 -1.45
CA GLU A 54 -12.50 13.34 -0.88
C GLU A 54 -11.39 13.92 -1.77
N HIS A 55 -10.62 13.08 -2.45
CA HIS A 55 -9.50 13.48 -3.30
C HIS A 55 -9.87 13.70 -4.77
N SER A 56 -10.94 13.06 -5.25
CA SER A 56 -11.40 13.14 -6.65
C SER A 56 -11.58 14.57 -7.17
N PRO A 57 -12.14 15.54 -6.39
CA PRO A 57 -12.28 16.92 -6.85
C PRO A 57 -10.94 17.61 -7.16
N PHE A 58 -9.83 17.13 -6.58
CA PHE A 58 -8.50 17.68 -6.78
C PHE A 58 -7.72 16.92 -7.86
N GLY A 59 -8.24 15.79 -8.31
CA GLY A 59 -7.62 14.92 -9.33
C GLY A 59 -6.35 14.25 -8.85
N GLY A 60 -6.27 13.93 -7.54
CA GLY A 60 -5.15 13.25 -6.90
C GLY A 60 -5.12 13.51 -5.39
N VAL A 61 -4.27 12.78 -4.68
CA VAL A 61 -4.20 12.82 -3.21
C VAL A 61 -3.73 14.18 -2.71
N VAL A 62 -4.47 14.75 -1.75
CA VAL A 62 -4.13 15.99 -1.03
C VAL A 62 -3.68 15.62 0.39
N PRO A 63 -2.39 15.75 0.74
CA PRO A 63 -1.85 15.23 1.99
C PRO A 63 -2.52 15.76 3.26
N GLU A 64 -2.97 17.01 3.26
CA GLU A 64 -3.66 17.61 4.41
C GLU A 64 -5.06 17.01 4.61
N ILE A 65 -5.80 16.79 3.52
CA ILE A 65 -7.09 16.12 3.56
C ILE A 65 -6.90 14.70 4.10
N ALA A 66 -5.95 13.94 3.52
CA ALA A 66 -5.66 12.59 3.96
C ALA A 66 -5.40 12.51 5.47
N SER A 67 -4.56 13.41 6.00
CA SER A 67 -4.24 13.43 7.42
C SER A 67 -5.47 13.67 8.31
N ARG A 68 -6.38 14.56 7.90
CA ARG A 68 -7.60 14.86 8.65
C ARG A 68 -8.57 13.68 8.65
N SER A 69 -8.75 13.05 7.50
CA SER A 69 -9.61 11.87 7.35
C SER A 69 -9.08 10.69 8.17
N HIS A 70 -7.76 10.48 8.24
CA HIS A 70 -7.19 9.47 9.14
C HIS A 70 -7.56 9.72 10.60
N ILE A 71 -7.50 10.98 11.07
CA ILE A 71 -7.88 11.31 12.45
C ILE A 71 -9.36 11.01 12.71
N GLU A 72 -10.22 11.28 11.72
CA GLU A 72 -11.67 11.10 11.84
C GLU A 72 -12.06 9.63 11.90
N TYR A 73 -11.42 8.77 11.09
CA TYR A 73 -11.88 7.39 10.91
C TYR A 73 -11.14 6.35 11.75
N LEU A 74 -9.89 6.61 12.15
CA LEU A 74 -9.02 5.57 12.69
C LEU A 74 -9.56 4.91 13.96
N ASP A 75 -10.10 5.68 14.89
CA ASP A 75 -10.62 5.16 16.16
C ASP A 75 -11.83 4.23 15.94
N ALA A 76 -12.78 4.67 15.13
CA ALA A 76 -13.95 3.88 14.78
C ALA A 76 -13.56 2.59 14.03
N LEU A 77 -12.56 2.65 13.14
CA LEU A 77 -12.08 1.48 12.42
C LEU A 77 -11.40 0.46 13.33
N VAL A 78 -10.70 0.89 14.37
CA VAL A 78 -10.12 0.00 15.37
C VAL A 78 -11.23 -0.76 16.12
N ASP A 79 -12.28 -0.04 16.56
CA ASP A 79 -13.43 -0.65 17.21
C ASP A 79 -14.17 -1.64 16.30
N GLU A 80 -14.40 -1.27 15.06
CA GLU A 80 -15.04 -2.15 14.07
C GLU A 80 -14.20 -3.41 13.76
N ALA A 81 -12.88 -3.26 13.67
CA ALA A 81 -11.99 -4.38 13.42
C ALA A 81 -11.97 -5.36 14.59
N LEU A 82 -11.96 -4.87 15.82
CA LEU A 82 -12.06 -5.68 17.04
C LEU A 82 -13.41 -6.40 17.10
N LEU A 83 -14.50 -5.69 16.84
CA LEU A 83 -15.85 -6.26 16.86
C LEU A 83 -16.00 -7.38 15.81
N GLU A 84 -15.55 -7.16 14.58
CA GLU A 84 -15.61 -8.19 13.51
C GLU A 84 -14.79 -9.43 13.86
N ALA A 85 -13.61 -9.23 14.46
CA ALA A 85 -12.75 -10.31 14.92
C ALA A 85 -13.30 -11.02 16.18
N ASN A 86 -14.34 -10.48 16.81
CA ASN A 86 -14.86 -10.90 18.12
C ASN A 86 -13.73 -10.95 19.16
N LYS A 87 -12.97 -9.85 19.27
CA LYS A 87 -11.81 -9.69 20.14
C LYS A 87 -11.88 -8.40 20.95
N ASP A 88 -11.34 -8.44 22.16
CA ASP A 88 -11.05 -7.27 22.97
C ASP A 88 -9.56 -6.90 22.87
N LEU A 89 -9.22 -5.63 23.13
CA LEU A 89 -7.82 -5.16 23.20
C LEU A 89 -6.94 -5.98 24.14
N LYS A 90 -7.52 -6.57 25.19
CA LYS A 90 -6.83 -7.45 26.15
C LYS A 90 -6.39 -8.78 25.56
N GLU A 91 -6.97 -9.17 24.43
CA GLU A 91 -6.66 -10.40 23.70
C GLU A 91 -5.66 -10.19 22.56
N ILE A 92 -5.19 -8.93 22.40
CA ILE A 92 -4.17 -8.57 21.42
C ILE A 92 -2.79 -8.71 22.06
N ASP A 93 -1.83 -9.20 21.30
CA ASP A 93 -0.46 -9.45 21.74
C ASP A 93 0.50 -8.33 21.36
N GLY A 94 0.20 -7.55 20.34
CA GLY A 94 1.04 -6.45 19.86
C GLY A 94 0.33 -5.59 18.84
N ILE A 95 0.92 -4.42 18.60
CA ILE A 95 0.46 -3.44 17.63
C ILE A 95 1.53 -3.28 16.56
N ALA A 96 1.14 -3.37 15.29
CA ALA A 96 1.99 -3.07 14.14
C ALA A 96 1.45 -1.81 13.46
N VAL A 97 2.33 -0.86 13.13
CA VAL A 97 1.92 0.38 12.47
C VAL A 97 2.91 0.75 11.38
N THR A 98 2.40 1.19 10.24
CA THR A 98 3.24 1.70 9.16
C THR A 98 3.92 3.00 9.58
N SER A 99 5.25 3.02 9.50
CA SER A 99 6.09 4.17 9.87
C SER A 99 6.76 4.86 8.69
N GLY A 100 6.63 4.33 7.49
CA GLY A 100 7.17 4.85 6.24
C GLY A 100 7.50 3.76 5.23
N PRO A 101 7.76 4.15 3.98
CA PRO A 101 7.52 5.46 3.38
C PRO A 101 6.02 5.79 3.24
N GLY A 102 5.71 7.09 3.06
CA GLY A 102 4.34 7.57 2.87
C GLY A 102 4.21 9.07 3.12
N LEU A 103 2.99 9.57 3.10
CA LEU A 103 2.66 10.95 3.40
C LEU A 103 2.90 11.23 4.89
N VAL A 104 3.78 12.18 5.19
CA VAL A 104 4.25 12.46 6.56
C VAL A 104 3.08 12.72 7.53
N GLY A 105 2.07 13.48 7.11
CA GLY A 105 0.91 13.78 7.94
C GLY A 105 0.12 12.53 8.32
N GLY A 106 -0.17 11.66 7.35
CA GLY A 106 -0.86 10.39 7.59
C GLY A 106 -0.04 9.46 8.50
N LEU A 107 1.25 9.30 8.21
CA LEU A 107 2.15 8.49 9.04
C LEU A 107 2.18 8.96 10.50
N ILE A 108 2.22 10.28 10.73
CA ILE A 108 2.20 10.85 12.09
C ILE A 108 0.89 10.49 12.81
N VAL A 109 -0.25 10.53 12.14
CA VAL A 109 -1.55 10.18 12.73
C VAL A 109 -1.55 8.72 13.19
N GLY A 110 -1.28 7.77 12.30
CA GLY A 110 -1.27 6.35 12.65
C GLY A 110 -0.26 6.00 13.73
N LEU A 111 0.97 6.54 13.59
CA LEU A 111 2.05 6.28 14.55
C LEU A 111 1.74 6.86 15.94
N THR A 112 1.15 8.06 16.02
CA THR A 112 0.79 8.69 17.29
C THR A 112 -0.35 7.94 17.96
N TYR A 113 -1.37 7.55 17.20
CA TYR A 113 -2.47 6.72 17.69
C TYR A 113 -1.96 5.39 18.24
N ALA A 114 -1.15 4.67 17.45
CA ALA A 114 -0.58 3.38 17.86
C ALA A 114 0.30 3.49 19.13
N LYS A 115 1.08 4.56 19.26
CA LYS A 115 1.87 4.85 20.46
C LYS A 115 0.97 5.11 21.68
N GLY A 116 -0.09 5.92 21.51
CA GLY A 116 -1.07 6.16 22.58
C GLY A 116 -1.71 4.86 23.06
N LEU A 117 -2.13 4.03 22.11
CA LEU A 117 -2.71 2.71 22.40
C LEU A 117 -1.71 1.78 23.09
N SER A 118 -0.46 1.72 22.63
CA SER A 118 0.62 0.95 23.25
C SER A 118 0.89 1.38 24.69
N ILE A 119 0.96 2.68 24.94
CA ILE A 119 1.19 3.22 26.31
C ILE A 119 0.02 2.88 27.24
N SER A 120 -1.23 3.03 26.76
CA SER A 120 -2.41 2.80 27.60
C SER A 120 -2.66 1.33 27.92
N THR A 121 -2.29 0.43 27.01
CA THR A 121 -2.53 -1.02 27.14
C THR A 121 -1.31 -1.81 27.63
N GLY A 122 -0.11 -1.24 27.50
CA GLY A 122 1.16 -1.94 27.74
C GLY A 122 1.54 -2.92 26.62
N LEU A 123 0.83 -2.90 25.48
CA LEU A 123 1.13 -3.76 24.34
C LEU A 123 2.40 -3.28 23.63
N PRO A 124 3.28 -4.19 23.19
CA PRO A 124 4.45 -3.83 22.40
C PRO A 124 4.04 -3.28 21.03
N LEU A 125 4.78 -2.28 20.57
CA LEU A 125 4.58 -1.59 19.29
C LEU A 125 5.72 -1.92 18.34
N ILE A 126 5.37 -2.28 17.10
CA ILE A 126 6.33 -2.58 16.03
C ILE A 126 6.09 -1.62 14.88
N SER A 127 7.14 -0.91 14.47
CA SER A 127 7.14 -0.07 13.27
C SER A 127 7.37 -0.92 12.03
N ILE A 128 6.49 -0.79 11.04
CA ILE A 128 6.55 -1.55 9.79
C ILE A 128 6.87 -0.60 8.64
N ASN A 129 7.77 -1.05 7.75
CA ASN A 129 7.98 -0.40 6.47
C ASN A 129 6.82 -0.74 5.53
N HIS A 130 6.19 0.28 4.94
CA HIS A 130 5.04 0.13 4.04
C HIS A 130 5.31 -0.84 2.87
N LEU A 131 6.48 -0.73 2.24
CA LEU A 131 6.85 -1.59 1.10
C LEU A 131 7.14 -3.02 1.55
N GLU A 132 7.68 -3.19 2.76
CA GLU A 132 7.87 -4.51 3.37
C GLU A 132 6.52 -5.17 3.68
N GLY A 133 5.54 -4.39 4.16
CA GLY A 133 4.16 -4.87 4.33
C GLY A 133 3.60 -5.45 3.03
N HIS A 134 3.76 -4.74 1.91
CA HIS A 134 3.39 -5.24 0.60
C HIS A 134 4.20 -6.48 0.19
N ALA A 135 5.51 -6.47 0.44
CA ALA A 135 6.39 -7.58 0.05
C ALA A 135 6.02 -8.88 0.76
N LEU A 136 5.59 -8.83 2.01
CA LEU A 136 5.31 -9.99 2.85
C LEU A 136 3.84 -10.47 2.78
N THR A 137 2.93 -9.67 2.24
CA THR A 137 1.50 -10.03 2.09
C THR A 137 1.30 -11.40 1.39
N PRO A 138 2.05 -11.78 0.33
CA PRO A 138 1.89 -13.10 -0.29
C PRO A 138 2.14 -14.28 0.65
N LEU A 139 2.96 -14.12 1.68
CA LEU A 139 3.19 -15.17 2.69
C LEU A 139 1.96 -15.43 3.57
N LEU A 140 1.13 -14.40 3.76
CA LEU A 140 -0.10 -14.51 4.54
C LEU A 140 -1.25 -15.10 3.72
N THR A 141 -1.36 -14.72 2.45
CA THR A 141 -2.52 -15.01 1.60
C THR A 141 -2.31 -16.20 0.66
N ASN A 142 -1.07 -16.59 0.39
CA ASN A 142 -0.71 -17.62 -0.57
C ASN A 142 0.33 -18.59 0.01
N LYS A 143 0.44 -19.76 -0.61
CA LYS A 143 1.49 -20.73 -0.29
C LYS A 143 2.77 -20.38 -1.05
N VAL A 144 3.43 -19.32 -0.63
CA VAL A 144 4.72 -18.87 -1.18
C VAL A 144 5.81 -19.13 -0.15
N SER A 145 7.01 -19.47 -0.59
CA SER A 145 8.20 -19.65 0.25
C SER A 145 9.36 -18.81 -0.29
N PHE A 146 10.25 -18.40 0.57
CA PHE A 146 11.49 -17.75 0.16
C PHE A 146 12.41 -18.69 -0.63
N PRO A 147 13.21 -18.18 -1.59
CA PRO A 147 13.10 -16.84 -2.17
C PRO A 147 11.97 -16.76 -3.21
N TYR A 148 11.44 -15.56 -3.44
CA TYR A 148 10.51 -15.29 -4.54
C TYR A 148 10.75 -13.92 -5.19
N ILE A 149 10.27 -13.77 -6.42
CA ILE A 149 10.32 -12.50 -7.14
C ILE A 149 9.01 -11.76 -6.88
N LEU A 150 9.12 -10.49 -6.48
CA LEU A 150 8.02 -9.57 -6.28
C LEU A 150 8.04 -8.48 -7.34
N LEU A 151 6.95 -8.34 -8.09
CA LEU A 151 6.66 -7.15 -8.86
C LEU A 151 5.73 -6.25 -8.04
N LEU A 152 6.31 -5.19 -7.46
CA LEU A 152 5.58 -4.19 -6.69
C LEU A 152 5.13 -3.06 -7.61
N ILE A 153 3.80 -2.90 -7.77
CA ILE A 153 3.18 -1.88 -8.62
C ILE A 153 2.15 -1.12 -7.80
N SER A 154 2.31 0.20 -7.74
CA SER A 154 1.37 1.10 -7.07
C SER A 154 1.34 2.48 -7.75
N GLY A 155 0.58 3.42 -7.16
CA GLY A 155 0.58 4.82 -7.57
C GLY A 155 1.95 5.50 -7.45
N GLY A 156 2.74 5.14 -6.43
CA GLY A 156 4.04 5.75 -6.14
C GLY A 156 5.26 4.87 -6.42
N HIS A 157 5.08 3.56 -6.65
CA HIS A 157 6.18 2.63 -6.77
C HIS A 157 5.99 1.67 -7.95
N SER A 158 7.09 1.39 -8.66
CA SER A 158 7.18 0.32 -9.65
C SER A 158 8.57 -0.30 -9.52
N GLN A 159 8.64 -1.48 -8.88
CA GLN A 159 9.90 -2.13 -8.54
C GLN A 159 9.81 -3.64 -8.78
N LEU A 160 10.92 -4.23 -9.20
CA LEU A 160 11.12 -5.66 -9.27
C LEU A 160 12.17 -6.05 -8.21
N LEU A 161 11.78 -6.91 -7.28
CA LEU A 161 12.58 -7.29 -6.13
C LEU A 161 12.74 -8.80 -6.05
N ILE A 162 13.88 -9.27 -5.54
CA ILE A 162 14.01 -10.62 -4.98
C ILE A 162 13.82 -10.52 -3.47
N ILE A 163 12.89 -11.29 -2.94
CA ILE A 163 12.65 -11.42 -1.52
C ILE A 163 13.33 -12.72 -1.08
N GLU A 164 14.53 -12.59 -0.50
CA GLU A 164 15.36 -13.74 -0.13
C GLU A 164 14.96 -14.33 1.22
N ASP A 165 14.57 -13.47 2.16
CA ASP A 165 14.17 -13.79 3.51
C ASP A 165 13.53 -12.54 4.14
N LEU A 166 13.01 -12.63 5.37
CA LEU A 166 12.56 -11.47 6.15
C LEU A 166 13.71 -10.47 6.31
N GLY A 167 13.46 -9.21 5.93
CA GLY A 167 14.46 -8.14 5.98
C GLY A 167 15.60 -8.26 4.96
N LYS A 168 15.55 -9.22 4.03
CA LYS A 168 16.58 -9.42 2.99
C LYS A 168 15.98 -9.28 1.60
N TYR A 169 16.17 -8.10 1.02
CA TYR A 169 15.58 -7.72 -0.26
C TYR A 169 16.66 -7.24 -1.21
N SER A 170 16.65 -7.77 -2.43
CA SER A 170 17.56 -7.37 -3.52
C SER A 170 16.74 -6.74 -4.65
N GLN A 171 17.00 -5.47 -4.98
CA GLN A 171 16.34 -4.78 -6.06
C GLN A 171 16.95 -5.17 -7.41
N LEU A 172 16.14 -5.78 -8.29
CA LEU A 172 16.53 -6.09 -9.67
C LEU A 172 16.33 -4.90 -10.58
N GLY A 173 15.25 -4.14 -10.38
CA GLY A 173 14.92 -2.99 -11.19
C GLY A 173 13.89 -2.09 -10.50
N THR A 174 13.85 -0.85 -10.95
CA THR A 174 12.90 0.16 -10.46
C THR A 174 12.52 1.08 -11.61
N THR A 175 11.44 1.84 -11.44
CA THR A 175 11.16 2.93 -12.38
C THR A 175 12.24 4.02 -12.26
N LEU A 176 12.65 4.54 -13.42
CA LEU A 176 13.63 5.64 -13.52
C LEU A 176 12.96 7.02 -13.51
N ASP A 177 11.63 7.04 -13.58
CA ASP A 177 10.84 8.26 -13.68
C ASP A 177 9.49 8.08 -12.97
N ASP A 178 8.35 8.26 -13.64
CA ASP A 178 7.03 8.05 -13.06
C ASP A 178 6.82 6.59 -12.65
N ALA A 179 6.06 6.35 -11.58
CA ALA A 179 5.49 5.02 -11.33
C ALA A 179 4.38 4.72 -12.35
N VAL A 180 4.08 3.45 -12.58
CA VAL A 180 3.06 3.07 -13.58
C VAL A 180 1.67 3.60 -13.22
N GLY A 181 1.27 3.53 -11.94
CA GLY A 181 -0.02 4.09 -11.50
C GLY A 181 -0.09 5.59 -11.69
N GLU A 182 0.98 6.32 -11.36
CA GLU A 182 1.10 7.75 -11.62
C GLU A 182 1.00 8.09 -13.12
N ALA A 183 1.60 7.27 -13.99
CA ALA A 183 1.49 7.43 -15.43
C ALA A 183 0.05 7.22 -15.93
N PHE A 184 -0.68 6.24 -15.38
CA PHE A 184 -2.09 6.03 -15.65
C PHE A 184 -2.95 7.21 -15.20
N ASP A 185 -2.79 7.69 -13.97
CA ASP A 185 -3.58 8.80 -13.44
C ASP A 185 -3.35 10.09 -14.23
N LYS A 186 -2.10 10.42 -14.52
CA LYS A 186 -1.75 11.60 -15.33
C LYS A 186 -2.26 11.46 -16.77
N GLY A 187 -2.17 10.28 -17.39
CA GLY A 187 -2.71 10.00 -18.72
C GLY A 187 -4.21 10.17 -18.76
N ALA A 188 -4.92 9.58 -17.82
CA ALA A 188 -6.38 9.67 -17.67
C ALA A 188 -6.85 11.12 -17.48
N LYS A 189 -6.21 11.85 -16.57
CA LYS A 189 -6.50 13.27 -16.33
C LYS A 189 -6.37 14.11 -17.61
N PHE A 190 -5.34 13.82 -18.40
CA PHE A 190 -5.14 14.51 -19.68
C PHE A 190 -6.25 14.23 -20.71
N MET A 191 -6.86 13.04 -20.65
CA MET A 191 -7.99 12.64 -21.50
C MET A 191 -9.35 13.05 -20.90
N GLY A 192 -9.37 13.81 -19.80
CA GLY A 192 -10.60 14.27 -19.16
C GLY A 192 -11.35 13.18 -18.39
N LEU A 193 -10.68 12.08 -18.06
CA LEU A 193 -11.25 11.00 -17.25
C LEU A 193 -11.16 11.32 -15.76
N SER A 194 -12.05 10.69 -14.98
CA SER A 194 -12.09 10.85 -13.53
C SER A 194 -10.93 10.15 -12.83
N TYR A 195 -10.66 10.57 -11.61
CA TYR A 195 -9.73 9.91 -10.69
C TYR A 195 -10.46 8.83 -9.88
N PRO A 196 -9.83 7.67 -9.62
CA PRO A 196 -8.50 7.22 -10.05
C PRO A 196 -8.48 6.85 -11.55
N GLY A 197 -7.42 7.27 -12.24
CA GLY A 197 -7.35 7.18 -13.70
C GLY A 197 -7.13 5.78 -14.24
N GLY A 198 -6.42 4.91 -13.53
CA GLY A 198 -6.14 3.54 -13.97
C GLY A 198 -7.39 2.74 -14.31
N PRO A 199 -8.38 2.60 -13.40
CA PRO A 199 -9.63 1.89 -13.66
C PRO A 199 -10.45 2.48 -14.81
N GLU A 200 -10.47 3.80 -14.96
CA GLU A 200 -11.20 4.46 -16.04
C GLU A 200 -10.56 4.21 -17.40
N LEU A 201 -9.22 4.28 -17.46
CA LEU A 201 -8.49 3.91 -18.67
C LEU A 201 -8.70 2.44 -19.06
N GLU A 202 -8.67 1.54 -18.09
CA GLU A 202 -8.94 0.12 -18.34
C GLU A 202 -10.35 -0.12 -18.92
N LYS A 203 -11.37 0.55 -18.38
CA LYS A 203 -12.74 0.45 -18.90
C LYS A 203 -12.82 0.89 -20.36
N LEU A 204 -12.11 1.97 -20.73
CA LEU A 204 -12.08 2.44 -22.12
C LEU A 204 -11.28 1.49 -23.00
N ALA A 205 -10.11 1.04 -22.55
CA ALA A 205 -9.25 0.12 -23.30
C ALA A 205 -9.96 -1.18 -23.69
N LYS A 206 -10.84 -1.71 -22.83
CA LYS A 206 -11.67 -2.89 -23.14
C LYS A 206 -12.61 -2.71 -24.36
N LYS A 207 -12.87 -1.47 -24.77
CA LYS A 207 -13.71 -1.13 -25.95
C LYS A 207 -12.88 -0.73 -27.17
N GLY A 208 -11.57 -0.58 -27.01
CA GLY A 208 -10.64 -0.15 -28.02
C GLY A 208 -9.96 -1.31 -28.74
N ASP A 209 -9.18 -0.96 -29.76
CA ASP A 209 -8.28 -1.88 -30.45
C ASP A 209 -6.83 -1.57 -30.06
N GLU A 210 -6.16 -2.51 -29.42
CA GLU A 210 -4.79 -2.37 -28.92
C GLU A 210 -3.74 -2.15 -30.02
N HIS A 211 -4.11 -2.40 -31.29
CA HIS A 211 -3.25 -2.21 -32.46
C HIS A 211 -3.48 -0.89 -33.18
N SER A 212 -4.42 -0.06 -32.72
CA SER A 212 -4.76 1.20 -33.43
C SER A 212 -3.63 2.22 -33.42
N TYR A 213 -2.72 2.17 -32.45
CA TYR A 213 -1.62 3.12 -32.30
C TYR A 213 -0.33 2.44 -31.86
N ASP A 214 0.78 2.87 -32.46
CA ASP A 214 2.12 2.41 -32.09
C ASP A 214 2.70 3.34 -31.00
N LEU A 215 2.56 2.93 -29.75
CA LEU A 215 3.12 3.63 -28.61
C LEU A 215 4.53 3.13 -28.28
N PRO A 216 5.42 4.00 -27.80
CA PRO A 216 6.79 3.60 -27.49
C PRO A 216 6.84 2.56 -26.38
N LYS A 217 7.79 1.64 -26.48
CA LYS A 217 8.15 0.66 -25.45
C LYS A 217 9.44 1.11 -24.77
N PRO A 218 9.37 1.93 -23.69
CA PRO A 218 10.57 2.47 -23.06
C PRO A 218 11.50 1.36 -22.56
N LEU A 219 12.81 1.60 -22.66
CA LEU A 219 13.88 0.68 -22.25
C LEU A 219 13.88 -0.69 -22.94
N PHE A 220 13.08 -0.87 -24.00
CA PHE A 220 13.06 -2.14 -24.74
C PHE A 220 14.45 -2.46 -25.30
N GLY A 221 14.93 -3.69 -25.05
CA GLY A 221 16.23 -4.16 -25.50
C GLY A 221 17.43 -3.71 -24.67
N GLN A 222 17.21 -3.05 -23.52
CA GLN A 222 18.27 -2.79 -22.56
C GLN A 222 18.51 -4.01 -21.65
N ASP A 223 19.77 -4.25 -21.30
CA ASP A 223 20.15 -5.37 -20.44
C ASP A 223 20.04 -4.99 -18.95
N ASN A 224 18.82 -4.69 -18.52
CA ASN A 224 18.46 -4.42 -17.13
C ASN A 224 16.95 -4.63 -16.91
N CYS A 225 16.52 -4.61 -15.64
CA CYS A 225 15.11 -4.79 -15.24
C CYS A 225 14.42 -3.47 -14.85
N ASN A 226 14.95 -2.33 -15.27
CA ASN A 226 14.35 -1.04 -14.95
C ASN A 226 13.11 -0.76 -15.81
N PHE A 227 12.25 0.12 -15.30
CA PHE A 227 11.05 0.61 -15.96
C PHE A 227 11.19 2.11 -16.28
N SER A 228 10.42 2.58 -17.25
CA SER A 228 10.22 4.01 -17.51
C SER A 228 8.83 4.21 -18.10
N PHE A 229 8.08 5.15 -17.58
CA PHE A 229 6.69 5.43 -17.97
C PHE A 229 6.48 6.87 -18.46
N SER A 230 7.39 7.81 -18.15
CA SER A 230 7.25 9.21 -18.56
C SER A 230 7.27 9.41 -20.08
N GLY A 231 8.06 8.61 -20.80
CA GLY A 231 8.08 8.63 -22.26
C GLY A 231 6.76 8.15 -22.84
N LEU A 232 6.21 7.05 -22.33
CA LEU A 232 4.92 6.50 -22.74
C LEU A 232 3.78 7.49 -22.44
N LYS A 233 3.73 8.04 -21.22
CA LYS A 233 2.77 9.10 -20.83
C LYS A 233 2.82 10.29 -21.81
N THR A 234 4.02 10.77 -22.10
CA THR A 234 4.19 11.91 -23.01
C THR A 234 3.72 11.60 -24.43
N ALA A 235 3.98 10.39 -24.94
CA ALA A 235 3.50 9.95 -26.23
C ALA A 235 1.97 9.89 -26.27
N LEU A 236 1.34 9.33 -25.24
CA LEU A 236 -0.12 9.29 -25.10
C LEU A 236 -0.73 10.71 -25.10
N ILE A 237 -0.16 11.64 -24.33
CA ILE A 237 -0.62 13.02 -24.30
C ILE A 237 -0.48 13.71 -25.66
N ARG A 238 0.60 13.47 -26.38
CA ARG A 238 0.78 14.02 -27.73
C ARG A 238 -0.24 13.44 -28.71
N LEU A 239 -0.45 12.13 -28.66
CA LEU A 239 -1.42 11.45 -29.50
C LEU A 239 -2.84 11.97 -29.25
N SER A 240 -3.26 12.09 -27.99
CA SER A 240 -4.61 12.58 -27.63
C SER A 240 -4.89 13.99 -28.14
N ARG A 241 -3.85 14.84 -28.30
CA ARG A 241 -3.98 16.19 -28.86
C ARG A 241 -4.13 16.21 -30.38
N THR A 242 -3.73 15.14 -31.06
CA THR A 242 -3.85 15.02 -32.52
C THR A 242 -5.18 14.39 -32.94
N LEU A 243 -5.88 13.77 -32.02
CA LEU A 243 -7.20 13.19 -32.26
C LEU A 243 -8.23 14.30 -32.09
N GLU A 244 -9.15 14.43 -33.07
CA GLU A 244 -10.26 15.35 -32.93
C GLU A 244 -11.14 14.95 -31.73
N PRO A 245 -11.62 15.92 -30.92
CA PRO A 245 -12.57 15.59 -29.88
C PRO A 245 -13.82 15.00 -30.52
N VAL A 246 -14.18 13.80 -30.09
CA VAL A 246 -15.42 13.11 -30.47
C VAL A 246 -16.60 13.76 -29.77
#